data_552ba1d38cb31e07d7c51f2d34e636ea
#
_entry.id   552ba1d38cb31e07d7c51f2d34e636ea
#
_cell.length_a   1.000
_cell.length_b   1.000
_cell.length_c   1.000
_cell.angle_alpha   90.00
_cell.angle_beta   90.00
_cell.angle_gamma   90.00
#
_symmetry.space_group_name_H-M   'P 1'
#
loop_
_entity.id
_entity.type
_entity.pdbx_description
1 polymer ?
#
loop_
_entity_poly.entity_id
_entity_poly.type
_entity_poly.pdbx_seq_one_letter_code
_entity_poly.pdbx_strand_id
1 'polypeptide(L)'
;MLIHPNFDPVVFSLGPLAVRWYGLMYLAGFAAAWWLGLRRIGQGLAPLSRAQFDDVLFGSIVGVILGGRLGYVLFYKPAYFLSHPIEILAIWQGGMSFHGGFLGVLAAMAFVAWRQRVNWWYLMDFVAPLVPLGIGAGRLGNFINGELWGRVTDLPLGMVFRGAGNLPRHPSQLYEMALEGIALFVLLWWFSSRPRPRGQVSALFLVGYGAFRFVCEFAREPDNFLGFLALGLTMGQWLSAPMLLAGICLFAWSRRHG
;
A
#
# COMPACT_ATOMS: atom_id res chain seq x y z
N MET A 1 -25.68 -8.86 -15.24
CA MET A 1 -25.33 -8.57 -13.84
C MET A 1 -24.23 -9.53 -13.43
N LEU A 2 -23.09 -9.01 -13.02
CA LEU A 2 -21.96 -9.83 -12.60
C LEU A 2 -22.15 -10.27 -11.14
N ILE A 3 -21.70 -11.47 -10.81
CA ILE A 3 -21.71 -11.99 -9.43
C ILE A 3 -20.26 -12.26 -9.04
N HIS A 4 -19.87 -11.79 -7.86
CA HIS A 4 -18.54 -12.08 -7.34
C HIS A 4 -18.37 -13.60 -7.14
N PRO A 5 -17.26 -14.21 -7.59
CA PRO A 5 -17.05 -15.67 -7.55
C PRO A 5 -17.06 -16.30 -6.17
N ASN A 6 -17.08 -15.47 -5.09
CA ASN A 6 -17.07 -15.92 -3.69
C ASN A 6 -15.95 -16.93 -3.40
N PHE A 7 -14.73 -16.57 -3.74
CA PHE A 7 -13.54 -17.37 -3.44
C PHE A 7 -13.47 -17.69 -1.94
N ASP A 8 -13.00 -18.90 -1.62
CA ASP A 8 -12.59 -19.19 -0.24
C ASP A 8 -11.37 -18.31 0.11
N PRO A 9 -11.44 -17.49 1.17
CA PRO A 9 -10.30 -16.70 1.61
C PRO A 9 -9.09 -17.55 2.03
N VAL A 10 -9.31 -18.82 2.38
CA VAL A 10 -8.28 -19.79 2.74
C VAL A 10 -7.86 -20.60 1.52
N VAL A 11 -6.58 -20.55 1.18
CA VAL A 11 -6.00 -21.34 0.08
C VAL A 11 -5.86 -22.79 0.49
N PHE A 12 -5.27 -23.03 1.66
CA PHE A 12 -5.17 -24.35 2.30
C PHE A 12 -4.88 -24.18 3.80
N SER A 13 -5.12 -25.25 4.57
CA SER A 13 -4.84 -25.30 6.00
C SER A 13 -3.87 -26.43 6.34
N LEU A 14 -2.90 -26.13 7.19
CA LEU A 14 -1.95 -27.09 7.78
C LEU A 14 -2.19 -27.14 9.29
N GLY A 15 -3.07 -28.03 9.74
CA GLY A 15 -3.54 -28.05 11.11
C GLY A 15 -4.21 -26.73 11.52
N PRO A 16 -3.76 -26.04 12.59
CA PRO A 16 -4.35 -24.78 13.01
C PRO A 16 -3.93 -23.58 12.16
N LEU A 17 -2.97 -23.72 11.25
CA LEU A 17 -2.46 -22.65 10.39
C LEU A 17 -3.22 -22.60 9.08
N ALA A 18 -4.00 -21.55 8.87
CA ALA A 18 -4.68 -21.27 7.61
C ALA A 18 -3.86 -20.29 6.75
N VAL A 19 -3.45 -20.73 5.57
CA VAL A 19 -2.80 -19.88 4.58
C VAL A 19 -3.89 -19.16 3.78
N ARG A 20 -3.90 -17.83 3.84
CA ARG A 20 -4.92 -16.98 3.23
C ARG A 20 -4.40 -16.29 1.98
N TRP A 21 -5.25 -16.10 0.96
CA TRP A 21 -4.93 -15.36 -0.25
C TRP A 21 -4.34 -13.98 0.04
N TYR A 22 -4.89 -13.25 1.00
CA TYR A 22 -4.42 -11.93 1.37
C TYR A 22 -2.94 -11.93 1.80
N GLY A 23 -2.53 -12.91 2.62
CA GLY A 23 -1.13 -13.10 2.99
C GLY A 23 -0.23 -13.45 1.80
N LEU A 24 -0.72 -14.32 0.89
CA LEU A 24 0.02 -14.68 -0.33
C LEU A 24 0.18 -13.48 -1.27
N MET A 25 -0.81 -12.59 -1.36
CA MET A 25 -0.70 -11.37 -2.17
C MET A 25 0.38 -10.41 -1.60
N TYR A 26 0.50 -10.30 -0.28
CA TYR A 26 1.61 -9.55 0.33
C TYR A 26 2.97 -10.18 -0.01
N LEU A 27 3.09 -11.50 0.12
CA LEU A 27 4.31 -12.21 -0.24
C LEU A 27 4.65 -12.03 -1.73
N ALA A 28 3.67 -12.12 -2.61
CA ALA A 28 3.84 -11.88 -4.04
C ALA A 28 4.31 -10.43 -4.31
N GLY A 29 3.73 -9.44 -3.62
CA GLY A 29 4.15 -8.05 -3.70
C GLY A 29 5.61 -7.85 -3.28
N PHE A 30 6.02 -8.40 -2.15
CA PHE A 30 7.42 -8.36 -1.69
C PHE A 30 8.36 -9.10 -2.63
N ALA A 31 7.98 -10.28 -3.12
CA ALA A 31 8.79 -11.05 -4.08
C ALA A 31 8.98 -10.29 -5.41
N ALA A 32 7.92 -9.66 -5.92
CA ALA A 32 7.98 -8.81 -7.10
C ALA A 32 8.89 -7.59 -6.88
N ALA A 33 8.75 -6.91 -5.75
CA ALA A 33 9.59 -5.78 -5.38
C ALA A 33 11.06 -6.19 -5.28
N TRP A 34 11.35 -7.33 -4.65
CA TRP A 34 12.70 -7.86 -4.55
C TRP A 34 13.30 -8.20 -5.91
N TRP A 35 12.58 -8.95 -6.74
CA TRP A 35 13.03 -9.33 -8.07
C TRP A 35 13.30 -8.11 -8.98
N LEU A 36 12.38 -7.15 -9.01
CA LEU A 36 12.53 -5.93 -9.79
C LEU A 36 13.62 -5.00 -9.25
N GLY A 37 13.77 -4.92 -7.93
CA GLY A 37 14.86 -4.20 -7.29
C GLY A 37 16.22 -4.77 -7.68
N LEU A 38 16.38 -6.09 -7.61
CA LEU A 38 17.61 -6.77 -8.06
C LEU A 38 17.90 -6.51 -9.55
N ARG A 39 16.86 -6.53 -10.39
CA ARG A 39 17.01 -6.21 -11.81
C ARG A 39 17.54 -4.78 -12.02
N ARG A 40 17.03 -3.80 -11.26
CA ARG A 40 17.53 -2.42 -11.30
C ARG A 40 18.95 -2.27 -10.80
N ILE A 41 19.31 -3.00 -9.75
CA ILE A 41 20.69 -3.05 -9.24
C ILE A 41 21.63 -3.58 -10.34
N GLY A 42 21.26 -4.68 -11.00
CA GLY A 42 22.03 -5.24 -12.10
C GLY A 42 22.15 -4.32 -13.32
N GLN A 43 21.23 -3.38 -13.51
CA GLN A 43 21.25 -2.35 -14.57
C GLN A 43 22.02 -1.09 -14.16
N GLY A 44 22.56 -0.99 -12.95
CA GLY A 44 23.25 0.21 -12.46
C GLY A 44 22.30 1.39 -12.15
N LEU A 45 20.99 1.14 -12.03
CA LEU A 45 19.96 2.15 -11.74
C LEU A 45 19.63 2.28 -10.25
N ALA A 46 20.43 1.69 -9.38
CA ALA A 46 20.19 1.68 -7.94
C ALA A 46 21.33 2.37 -7.19
N PRO A 47 21.01 3.12 -6.11
CA PRO A 47 22.03 3.71 -5.23
C PRO A 47 22.55 2.69 -4.18
N LEU A 48 22.15 1.43 -4.29
CA LEU A 48 22.32 0.37 -3.31
C LEU A 48 23.02 -0.84 -3.95
N SER A 49 23.85 -1.52 -3.16
CA SER A 49 24.26 -2.90 -3.43
C SER A 49 23.12 -3.88 -3.16
N ARG A 50 23.25 -5.11 -3.65
CA ARG A 50 22.28 -6.18 -3.36
C ARG A 50 22.09 -6.41 -1.86
N ALA A 51 23.17 -6.51 -1.10
CA ALA A 51 23.11 -6.71 0.35
C ALA A 51 22.37 -5.55 1.07
N GLN A 52 22.64 -4.32 0.65
CA GLN A 52 21.94 -3.16 1.21
C GLN A 52 20.44 -3.17 0.88
N PHE A 53 20.07 -3.62 -0.31
CA PHE A 53 18.66 -3.74 -0.68
C PHE A 53 17.96 -4.87 0.10
N ASP A 54 18.62 -6.00 0.32
CA ASP A 54 18.10 -7.08 1.16
C ASP A 54 17.84 -6.58 2.60
N ASP A 55 18.73 -5.74 3.16
CA ASP A 55 18.53 -5.09 4.46
C ASP A 55 17.33 -4.11 4.46
N VAL A 56 17.16 -3.32 3.39
CA VAL A 56 15.99 -2.43 3.23
C VAL A 56 14.70 -3.23 3.21
N LEU A 57 14.67 -4.33 2.43
CA LEU A 57 13.48 -5.17 2.31
C LEU A 57 13.14 -5.86 3.64
N PHE A 58 14.14 -6.46 4.28
CA PHE A 58 13.98 -7.09 5.60
C PHE A 58 13.50 -6.08 6.64
N GLY A 59 14.17 -4.92 6.72
CA GLY A 59 13.76 -3.83 7.61
C GLY A 59 12.33 -3.36 7.34
N SER A 60 11.91 -3.28 6.07
CA SER A 60 10.54 -2.91 5.70
C SER A 60 9.52 -3.95 6.16
N ILE A 61 9.79 -5.24 6.01
CA ILE A 61 8.93 -6.33 6.51
C ILE A 61 8.78 -6.23 8.03
N VAL A 62 9.89 -6.09 8.75
CA VAL A 62 9.88 -5.91 10.21
C VAL A 62 9.13 -4.64 10.60
N GLY A 63 9.35 -3.55 9.86
CA GLY A 63 8.66 -2.27 10.04
C GLY A 63 7.14 -2.37 9.88
N VAL A 64 6.65 -3.08 8.85
CA VAL A 64 5.20 -3.34 8.67
C VAL A 64 4.64 -4.08 9.89
N ILE A 65 5.30 -5.15 10.31
CA ILE A 65 4.78 -6.02 11.39
C ILE A 65 4.78 -5.27 12.73
N LEU A 66 5.92 -4.73 13.12
CA LEU A 66 6.07 -4.04 14.41
C LEU A 66 5.27 -2.74 14.44
N GLY A 67 5.40 -1.93 13.40
CA GLY A 67 4.67 -0.66 13.31
C GLY A 67 3.17 -0.86 13.24
N GLY A 68 2.71 -1.82 12.44
CA GLY A 68 1.29 -2.17 12.34
C GLY A 68 0.70 -2.62 13.66
N ARG A 69 1.42 -3.48 14.39
CA ARG A 69 0.97 -3.95 15.71
C ARG A 69 1.01 -2.87 16.76
N LEU A 70 2.13 -2.14 16.87
CA LEU A 70 2.25 -1.04 17.83
C LEU A 70 1.22 0.07 17.56
N GLY A 71 1.00 0.42 16.30
CA GLY A 71 -0.03 1.39 15.92
C GLY A 71 -1.43 0.93 16.32
N TYR A 72 -1.75 -0.35 16.19
CA TYR A 72 -3.02 -0.90 16.66
C TYR A 72 -3.15 -0.84 18.18
N VAL A 73 -2.13 -1.28 18.90
CA VAL A 73 -2.07 -1.27 20.37
C VAL A 73 -2.28 0.14 20.92
N LEU A 74 -1.55 1.12 20.37
CA LEU A 74 -1.52 2.48 20.91
C LEU A 74 -2.76 3.30 20.56
N PHE A 75 -3.33 3.11 19.37
CA PHE A 75 -4.40 3.99 18.88
C PHE A 75 -5.80 3.36 18.90
N TYR A 76 -5.92 2.03 18.87
CA TYR A 76 -7.23 1.39 18.79
C TYR A 76 -7.69 0.79 20.12
N LYS A 77 -6.79 0.18 20.92
CA LYS A 77 -7.15 -0.50 22.17
C LYS A 77 -6.11 -0.30 23.28
N PRO A 78 -5.67 0.94 23.59
CA PRO A 78 -4.60 1.16 24.57
C PRO A 78 -4.95 0.63 25.96
N ALA A 79 -6.15 0.90 26.47
CA ALA A 79 -6.57 0.45 27.78
C ALA A 79 -6.61 -1.09 27.92
N TYR A 80 -7.00 -1.79 26.85
CA TYR A 80 -7.01 -3.25 26.83
C TYR A 80 -5.60 -3.83 26.95
N PHE A 81 -4.66 -3.32 26.16
CA PHE A 81 -3.29 -3.83 26.14
C PHE A 81 -2.46 -3.42 27.36
N LEU A 82 -2.83 -2.37 28.05
CA LEU A 82 -2.25 -2.06 29.37
C LEU A 82 -2.57 -3.14 30.42
N SER A 83 -3.77 -3.74 30.35
CA SER A 83 -4.15 -4.83 31.24
C SER A 83 -3.74 -6.23 30.74
N HIS A 84 -3.41 -6.36 29.45
CA HIS A 84 -3.02 -7.61 28.80
C HIS A 84 -1.71 -7.46 27.99
N PRO A 85 -0.58 -7.10 28.60
CA PRO A 85 0.64 -6.72 27.86
C PRO A 85 1.24 -7.86 27.03
N ILE A 86 1.06 -9.12 27.44
CA ILE A 86 1.58 -10.28 26.69
C ILE A 86 0.87 -10.42 25.33
N GLU A 87 -0.39 -10.02 25.23
CA GLU A 87 -1.15 -10.10 23.99
C GLU A 87 -0.69 -9.10 22.92
N ILE A 88 0.15 -8.11 23.29
CA ILE A 88 0.81 -7.23 22.31
C ILE A 88 1.59 -8.05 21.27
N LEU A 89 2.19 -9.16 21.67
CA LEU A 89 2.97 -10.03 20.80
C LEU A 89 2.11 -10.98 19.95
N ALA A 90 0.83 -11.12 20.24
CA ALA A 90 -0.08 -12.07 19.59
C ALA A 90 -0.58 -11.53 18.22
N ILE A 91 0.35 -11.34 17.26
CA ILE A 91 0.05 -10.81 15.91
C ILE A 91 -0.88 -11.72 15.10
N TRP A 92 -0.91 -13.02 15.40
CA TRP A 92 -1.77 -14.01 14.75
C TRP A 92 -3.26 -13.87 15.10
N GLN A 93 -3.61 -13.12 16.14
CA GLN A 93 -4.99 -12.79 16.50
C GLN A 93 -5.56 -11.62 15.67
N GLY A 94 -4.77 -11.05 14.77
CA GLY A 94 -5.15 -9.86 14.00
C GLY A 94 -4.87 -8.57 14.77
N GLY A 95 -5.49 -7.47 14.35
CA GLY A 95 -5.28 -6.14 14.95
C GLY A 95 -3.98 -5.50 14.47
N MET A 96 -4.01 -5.00 13.23
CA MET A 96 -2.93 -4.26 12.58
C MET A 96 -3.43 -2.89 12.13
N SER A 97 -2.60 -1.86 12.34
CA SER A 97 -2.86 -0.50 11.88
C SER A 97 -2.11 -0.25 10.58
N PHE A 98 -2.83 0.16 9.52
CA PHE A 98 -2.20 0.56 8.27
C PHE A 98 -1.22 1.72 8.47
N HIS A 99 -1.63 2.78 9.15
CA HIS A 99 -0.77 3.95 9.40
C HIS A 99 0.45 3.58 10.26
N GLY A 100 0.26 2.71 11.26
CA GLY A 100 1.36 2.19 12.04
C GLY A 100 2.36 1.41 11.20
N GLY A 101 1.88 0.51 10.34
CA GLY A 101 2.73 -0.24 9.39
C GLY A 101 3.49 0.68 8.44
N PHE A 102 2.81 1.67 7.86
CA PHE A 102 3.43 2.67 6.98
C PHE A 102 4.55 3.46 7.66
N LEU A 103 4.28 4.00 8.86
CA LEU A 103 5.30 4.70 9.65
C LEU A 103 6.45 3.78 10.06
N GLY A 104 6.15 2.52 10.38
CA GLY A 104 7.16 1.51 10.68
C GLY A 104 8.10 1.24 9.50
N VAL A 105 7.56 1.15 8.28
CA VAL A 105 8.37 1.02 7.05
C VAL A 105 9.25 2.25 6.85
N LEU A 106 8.69 3.45 6.95
CA LEU A 106 9.47 4.69 6.79
C LEU A 106 10.59 4.78 7.83
N ALA A 107 10.31 4.43 9.10
CA ALA A 107 11.31 4.42 10.17
C ALA A 107 12.42 3.38 9.90
N ALA A 108 12.05 2.17 9.47
CA ALA A 108 13.02 1.13 9.11
C ALA A 108 13.90 1.55 7.94
N MET A 109 13.32 2.12 6.89
CA MET A 109 14.06 2.64 5.74
C MET A 109 15.00 3.79 6.13
N ALA A 110 14.53 4.71 7.01
CA ALA A 110 15.37 5.80 7.52
C ALA A 110 16.53 5.26 8.34
N PHE A 111 16.29 4.26 9.19
CA PHE A 111 17.34 3.61 9.97
C PHE A 111 18.38 2.92 9.07
N VAL A 112 17.96 2.17 8.06
CA VAL A 112 18.87 1.50 7.11
C VAL A 112 19.65 2.54 6.31
N ALA A 113 19.00 3.58 5.81
CA ALA A 113 19.65 4.68 5.09
C ALA A 113 20.74 5.35 5.93
N TRP A 114 20.41 5.67 7.19
CA TRP A 114 21.37 6.25 8.13
C TRP A 114 22.55 5.32 8.42
N ARG A 115 22.27 4.05 8.75
CA ARG A 115 23.30 3.05 9.09
C ARG A 115 24.25 2.77 7.93
N GLN A 116 23.70 2.71 6.71
CA GLN A 116 24.47 2.39 5.51
C GLN A 116 25.00 3.61 4.77
N ARG A 117 24.77 4.82 5.31
CA ARG A 117 25.17 6.10 4.72
C ARG A 117 24.66 6.32 3.30
N VAL A 118 23.46 5.80 3.00
CA VAL A 118 22.76 6.01 1.75
C VAL A 118 21.91 7.27 1.85
N ASN A 119 21.93 8.10 0.83
CA ASN A 119 21.07 9.29 0.80
C ASN A 119 19.60 8.89 0.77
N TRP A 120 18.80 9.46 1.69
CA TRP A 120 17.37 9.20 1.85
C TRP A 120 16.57 9.35 0.54
N TRP A 121 16.79 10.42 -0.20
CA TRP A 121 16.03 10.69 -1.41
C TRP A 121 16.33 9.70 -2.53
N TYR A 122 17.59 9.27 -2.68
CA TYR A 122 17.93 8.23 -3.64
C TYR A 122 17.33 6.87 -3.27
N LEU A 123 17.29 6.55 -1.97
CA LEU A 123 16.64 5.34 -1.49
C LEU A 123 15.13 5.38 -1.80
N MET A 124 14.47 6.49 -1.48
CA MET A 124 13.03 6.65 -1.74
C MET A 124 12.71 6.60 -3.24
N ASP A 125 13.51 7.23 -4.08
CA ASP A 125 13.35 7.20 -5.54
C ASP A 125 13.55 5.81 -6.13
N PHE A 126 14.42 5.00 -5.53
CA PHE A 126 14.64 3.61 -5.92
C PHE A 126 13.45 2.72 -5.50
N VAL A 127 12.91 2.92 -4.30
CA VAL A 127 11.82 2.11 -3.76
C VAL A 127 10.45 2.50 -4.35
N ALA A 128 10.22 3.78 -4.63
CA ALA A 128 8.92 4.29 -5.10
C ALA A 128 8.31 3.51 -6.27
N PRO A 129 9.04 3.09 -7.33
CA PRO A 129 8.48 2.29 -8.42
C PRO A 129 8.14 0.84 -8.04
N LEU A 130 8.64 0.33 -6.90
CA LEU A 130 8.40 -1.04 -6.45
C LEU A 130 7.12 -1.15 -5.62
N VAL A 131 6.69 -0.06 -4.98
CA VAL A 131 5.54 -0.02 -4.06
C VAL A 131 4.21 -0.31 -4.75
N PRO A 132 3.89 0.22 -5.95
CA PRO A 132 2.58 0.04 -6.57
C PRO A 132 2.18 -1.42 -6.79
N LEU A 133 3.14 -2.31 -7.07
CA LEU A 133 2.83 -3.73 -7.23
C LEU A 133 2.33 -4.36 -5.93
N GLY A 134 2.90 -3.98 -4.80
CA GLY A 134 2.41 -4.40 -3.48
C GLY A 134 1.01 -3.86 -3.20
N ILE A 135 0.74 -2.60 -3.56
CA ILE A 135 -0.60 -2.01 -3.45
C ILE A 135 -1.59 -2.80 -4.31
N GLY A 136 -1.28 -3.01 -5.60
CA GLY A 136 -2.13 -3.76 -6.51
C GLY A 136 -2.40 -5.20 -6.05
N ALA A 137 -1.38 -5.89 -5.56
CA ALA A 137 -1.51 -7.23 -5.00
C ALA A 137 -2.44 -7.24 -3.76
N GLY A 138 -2.31 -6.26 -2.86
CA GLY A 138 -3.21 -6.10 -1.72
C GLY A 138 -4.66 -5.86 -2.14
N ARG A 139 -4.90 -5.05 -3.20
CA ARG A 139 -6.25 -4.81 -3.74
C ARG A 139 -6.85 -6.07 -4.38
N LEU A 140 -6.03 -6.86 -5.06
CA LEU A 140 -6.45 -8.16 -5.55
C LEU A 140 -6.83 -9.11 -4.39
N GLY A 141 -6.07 -9.09 -3.30
CA GLY A 141 -6.41 -9.81 -2.08
C GLY A 141 -7.75 -9.37 -1.48
N ASN A 142 -8.03 -8.07 -1.43
CA ASN A 142 -9.33 -7.56 -0.99
C ASN A 142 -10.48 -8.01 -1.92
N PHE A 143 -10.25 -8.03 -3.23
CA PHE A 143 -11.22 -8.54 -4.20
C PHE A 143 -11.51 -10.03 -3.96
N ILE A 144 -10.47 -10.85 -3.82
CA ILE A 144 -10.62 -12.29 -3.54
C ILE A 144 -11.40 -12.53 -2.23
N ASN A 145 -11.13 -11.74 -1.20
CA ASN A 145 -11.85 -11.80 0.07
C ASN A 145 -13.29 -11.27 -0.02
N GLY A 146 -13.68 -10.60 -1.11
CA GLY A 146 -15.00 -9.98 -1.25
C GLY A 146 -15.24 -8.84 -0.28
N GLU A 147 -14.20 -8.08 0.08
CA GLU A 147 -14.24 -6.96 1.03
C GLU A 147 -13.88 -5.62 0.35
N LEU A 148 -14.21 -4.49 1.00
CA LEU A 148 -13.90 -3.14 0.51
C LEU A 148 -14.50 -2.85 -0.88
N TRP A 149 -15.69 -3.35 -1.16
CA TRP A 149 -16.45 -3.05 -2.37
C TRP A 149 -16.83 -1.56 -2.48
N GLY A 150 -17.24 -1.18 -3.68
CA GLY A 150 -17.66 0.19 -3.96
C GLY A 150 -19.13 0.47 -3.72
N ARG A 151 -19.54 1.67 -4.11
CA ARG A 151 -20.94 2.14 -4.04
C ARG A 151 -21.83 1.34 -4.97
N VAL A 152 -23.13 1.37 -4.72
CA VAL A 152 -24.15 0.82 -5.63
C VAL A 152 -24.04 1.50 -6.98
N THR A 153 -24.20 0.72 -8.07
CA THR A 153 -24.08 1.21 -9.45
C THR A 153 -24.97 0.45 -10.41
N ASP A 154 -25.48 1.16 -11.40
CA ASP A 154 -26.24 0.58 -12.52
C ASP A 154 -25.36 0.28 -13.75
N LEU A 155 -24.04 0.52 -13.64
CA LEU A 155 -23.12 0.26 -14.75
C LEU A 155 -23.00 -1.25 -15.05
N PRO A 156 -22.75 -1.63 -16.32
CA PRO A 156 -22.61 -3.04 -16.70
C PRO A 156 -21.52 -3.82 -15.95
N LEU A 157 -20.50 -3.10 -15.45
CA LEU A 157 -19.41 -3.67 -14.63
C LEU A 157 -19.78 -3.84 -13.15
N GLY A 158 -21.00 -3.42 -12.76
CA GLY A 158 -21.48 -3.60 -11.39
C GLY A 158 -21.55 -5.09 -11.02
N MET A 159 -21.08 -5.42 -9.82
CA MET A 159 -20.95 -6.78 -9.31
C MET A 159 -21.66 -6.93 -7.96
N VAL A 160 -22.38 -8.03 -7.76
CA VAL A 160 -22.98 -8.37 -6.48
C VAL A 160 -21.97 -9.12 -5.63
N PHE A 161 -21.66 -8.55 -4.45
CA PHE A 161 -20.73 -9.14 -3.48
C PHE A 161 -21.51 -9.80 -2.34
N ARG A 162 -21.10 -10.99 -1.95
CA ARG A 162 -21.66 -11.68 -0.77
C ARG A 162 -21.40 -10.83 0.46
N GLY A 163 -22.44 -10.55 1.24
CA GLY A 163 -22.36 -9.68 2.43
C GLY A 163 -22.57 -8.19 2.18
N ALA A 164 -22.63 -7.75 0.90
CA ALA A 164 -22.91 -6.34 0.53
C ALA A 164 -24.38 -6.07 0.18
N GLY A 165 -25.25 -7.06 0.35
CA GLY A 165 -26.64 -7.02 -0.12
C GLY A 165 -26.80 -7.51 -1.54
N ASN A 166 -28.00 -7.31 -2.13
CA ASN A 166 -28.36 -7.84 -3.46
C ASN A 166 -28.17 -6.82 -4.60
N LEU A 167 -27.71 -5.61 -4.29
CA LEU A 167 -27.52 -4.57 -5.29
C LEU A 167 -26.12 -4.66 -5.91
N PRO A 168 -25.99 -4.44 -7.24
CA PRO A 168 -24.69 -4.39 -7.89
C PRO A 168 -23.88 -3.18 -7.39
N ARG A 169 -22.60 -3.40 -7.16
CA ARG A 169 -21.66 -2.40 -6.65
C ARG A 169 -20.43 -2.31 -7.54
N HIS A 170 -19.77 -1.17 -7.53
CA HIS A 170 -18.48 -1.03 -8.19
C HIS A 170 -17.47 -2.02 -7.60
N PRO A 171 -16.76 -2.83 -8.42
CA PRO A 171 -15.60 -3.59 -7.97
C PRO A 171 -14.39 -2.64 -7.76
N SER A 172 -14.51 -1.74 -6.78
CA SER A 172 -13.53 -0.66 -6.55
C SER A 172 -12.13 -1.18 -6.30
N GLN A 173 -11.98 -2.38 -5.73
CA GLN A 173 -10.70 -3.04 -5.54
C GLN A 173 -9.96 -3.26 -6.87
N LEU A 174 -10.68 -3.61 -7.95
CA LEU A 174 -10.10 -3.78 -9.29
C LEU A 174 -9.73 -2.44 -9.92
N TYR A 175 -10.48 -1.38 -9.65
CA TYR A 175 -10.12 -0.03 -10.12
C TYR A 175 -8.86 0.47 -9.41
N GLU A 176 -8.77 0.28 -8.09
CA GLU A 176 -7.60 0.61 -7.29
C GLU A 176 -6.38 -0.23 -7.74
N MET A 177 -6.55 -1.52 -8.01
CA MET A 177 -5.49 -2.37 -8.57
C MET A 177 -5.01 -1.85 -9.93
N ALA A 178 -5.93 -1.48 -10.82
CA ALA A 178 -5.59 -0.99 -12.16
C ALA A 178 -4.87 0.36 -12.12
N LEU A 179 -5.33 1.32 -11.30
CA LEU A 179 -4.80 2.67 -11.25
C LEU A 179 -3.63 2.80 -10.27
N GLU A 180 -3.84 2.44 -8.98
CA GLU A 180 -2.84 2.58 -7.92
C GLU A 180 -1.74 1.49 -8.01
N GLY A 181 -2.08 0.32 -8.56
CA GLY A 181 -1.14 -0.77 -8.80
C GLY A 181 -0.48 -0.68 -10.18
N ILE A 182 -1.22 -1.05 -11.23
CA ILE A 182 -0.63 -1.28 -12.57
C ILE A 182 -0.24 0.05 -13.25
N ALA A 183 -1.16 0.99 -13.38
CA ALA A 183 -0.90 2.23 -14.12
C ALA A 183 0.20 3.05 -13.44
N LEU A 184 0.15 3.16 -12.11
CA LEU A 184 1.19 3.85 -11.34
C LEU A 184 2.55 3.15 -11.45
N PHE A 185 2.57 1.81 -11.41
CA PHE A 185 3.80 1.05 -11.64
C PHE A 185 4.40 1.35 -13.00
N VAL A 186 3.62 1.26 -14.07
CA VAL A 186 4.09 1.51 -15.44
C VAL A 186 4.63 2.93 -15.58
N LEU A 187 3.91 3.92 -15.05
CA LEU A 187 4.31 5.33 -15.05
C LEU A 187 5.66 5.52 -14.34
N LEU A 188 5.80 5.03 -13.13
CA LEU A 188 7.02 5.20 -12.33
C LEU A 188 8.19 4.40 -12.89
N TRP A 189 7.94 3.19 -13.38
CA TRP A 189 8.95 2.35 -14.00
C TRP A 189 9.53 2.97 -15.26
N TRP A 190 8.66 3.49 -16.13
CA TRP A 190 9.07 4.23 -17.31
C TRP A 190 9.79 5.52 -16.95
N PHE A 191 9.24 6.33 -16.03
CA PHE A 191 9.84 7.61 -15.66
C PHE A 191 11.24 7.44 -15.04
N SER A 192 11.41 6.44 -14.16
CA SER A 192 12.67 6.15 -13.48
C SER A 192 13.64 5.26 -14.26
N SER A 193 13.33 4.92 -15.53
CA SER A 193 14.26 4.22 -16.43
C SER A 193 15.46 5.08 -16.85
N ARG A 194 15.39 6.38 -16.64
CA ARG A 194 16.46 7.35 -16.90
C ARG A 194 16.84 8.04 -15.58
N PRO A 195 18.11 8.47 -15.42
CA PRO A 195 18.53 9.24 -14.26
C PRO A 195 17.62 10.46 -14.05
N ARG A 196 17.21 10.68 -12.81
CA ARG A 196 16.35 11.80 -12.42
C ARG A 196 16.99 12.56 -11.25
N PRO A 197 16.71 13.85 -11.12
CA PRO A 197 17.02 14.60 -9.90
C PRO A 197 16.45 13.90 -8.66
N ARG A 198 17.20 13.96 -7.56
CA ARG A 198 16.84 13.31 -6.30
C ARG A 198 15.48 13.77 -5.77
N GLY A 199 14.65 12.83 -5.34
CA GLY A 199 13.29 13.07 -4.85
C GLY A 199 12.23 13.21 -5.94
N GLN A 200 12.61 13.18 -7.24
CA GLN A 200 11.68 13.42 -8.34
C GLN A 200 10.77 12.21 -8.62
N VAL A 201 11.29 11.00 -8.48
CA VAL A 201 10.50 9.77 -8.64
C VAL A 201 9.52 9.61 -7.48
N SER A 202 9.97 9.90 -6.27
CA SER A 202 9.15 9.93 -5.06
C SER A 202 8.04 10.98 -5.15
N ALA A 203 8.36 12.16 -5.69
CA ALA A 203 7.38 13.21 -5.96
C ALA A 203 6.30 12.75 -6.94
N LEU A 204 6.72 12.10 -8.04
CA LEU A 204 5.77 11.55 -9.02
C LEU A 204 4.91 10.43 -8.42
N PHE A 205 5.47 9.61 -7.51
CA PHE A 205 4.68 8.63 -6.77
C PHE A 205 3.59 9.30 -5.95
N LEU A 206 3.92 10.34 -5.17
CA LEU A 206 2.94 11.06 -4.35
C LEU A 206 1.84 11.69 -5.19
N VAL A 207 2.19 12.34 -6.30
CA VAL A 207 1.21 12.94 -7.22
C VAL A 207 0.36 11.86 -7.88
N GLY A 208 0.97 10.82 -8.45
CA GLY A 208 0.27 9.76 -9.16
C GLY A 208 -0.65 8.96 -8.25
N TYR A 209 -0.14 8.51 -7.10
CA TYR A 209 -0.95 7.78 -6.12
C TYR A 209 -2.08 8.65 -5.57
N GLY A 210 -1.78 9.89 -5.15
CA GLY A 210 -2.79 10.82 -4.65
C GLY A 210 -3.90 11.09 -5.67
N ALA A 211 -3.55 11.29 -6.96
CA ALA A 211 -4.53 11.49 -8.02
C ALA A 211 -5.39 10.25 -8.28
N PHE A 212 -4.76 9.08 -8.42
CA PHE A 212 -5.47 7.83 -8.65
C PHE A 212 -6.36 7.44 -7.47
N ARG A 213 -5.86 7.60 -6.25
CA ARG A 213 -6.64 7.38 -5.04
C ARG A 213 -7.84 8.32 -4.96
N PHE A 214 -7.65 9.61 -5.23
CA PHE A 214 -8.74 10.59 -5.25
C PHE A 214 -9.83 10.21 -6.25
N VAL A 215 -9.46 9.73 -7.44
CA VAL A 215 -10.39 9.28 -8.48
C VAL A 215 -11.11 7.99 -8.05
N CYS A 216 -10.39 7.00 -7.52
CA CYS A 216 -11.00 5.75 -7.08
C CYS A 216 -12.04 5.94 -5.97
N GLU A 217 -11.88 6.94 -5.11
CA GLU A 217 -12.81 7.25 -4.03
C GLU A 217 -14.23 7.64 -4.50
N PHE A 218 -14.39 8.09 -5.74
CA PHE A 218 -15.74 8.31 -6.29
C PHE A 218 -16.53 7.02 -6.48
N ALA A 219 -15.86 5.91 -6.74
CA ALA A 219 -16.48 4.61 -6.88
C ALA A 219 -16.50 3.80 -5.58
N ARG A 220 -15.66 4.15 -4.61
CA ARG A 220 -15.53 3.43 -3.34
C ARG A 220 -16.67 3.76 -2.39
N GLU A 221 -17.13 2.77 -1.63
CA GLU A 221 -18.02 3.01 -0.47
C GLU A 221 -17.23 3.73 0.63
N PRO A 222 -17.71 4.87 1.16
CA PRO A 222 -17.08 5.50 2.31
C PRO A 222 -17.07 4.60 3.54
N ASP A 223 -16.05 4.74 4.38
CA ASP A 223 -15.96 3.97 5.61
C ASP A 223 -17.19 4.24 6.51
N ASN A 224 -17.88 3.20 6.94
CA ASN A 224 -19.17 3.28 7.65
C ASN A 224 -19.16 4.16 8.90
N PHE A 225 -18.00 4.28 9.57
CA PHE A 225 -17.86 5.07 10.80
C PHE A 225 -17.49 6.54 10.56
N LEU A 226 -17.05 6.91 9.35
CA LEU A 226 -16.66 8.28 8.99
C LEU A 226 -17.63 8.92 8.00
N GLY A 227 -18.19 8.15 7.07
CA GLY A 227 -19.06 8.65 6.01
C GLY A 227 -18.39 9.72 5.13
N PHE A 228 -19.17 10.71 4.75
CA PHE A 228 -18.68 11.92 4.07
C PHE A 228 -18.30 12.98 5.10
N LEU A 229 -17.14 13.56 4.91
CA LEU A 229 -16.60 14.65 5.72
C LEU A 229 -16.96 16.03 5.10
N ALA A 230 -16.27 17.07 5.54
CA ALA A 230 -16.44 18.42 5.00
C ALA A 230 -16.32 18.43 3.46
N LEU A 231 -17.07 19.30 2.80
CA LEU A 231 -17.19 19.44 1.34
C LEU A 231 -17.75 18.19 0.63
N GLY A 232 -18.37 17.25 1.34
CA GLY A 232 -18.88 16.01 0.76
C GLY A 232 -17.80 15.05 0.27
N LEU A 233 -16.56 15.21 0.76
CA LEU A 233 -15.43 14.36 0.42
C LEU A 233 -15.26 13.22 1.44
N THR A 234 -14.69 12.09 0.97
CA THR A 234 -14.32 10.98 1.85
C THR A 234 -12.99 11.25 2.55
N MET A 235 -12.67 10.48 3.60
CA MET A 235 -11.37 10.54 4.26
C MET A 235 -10.23 10.24 3.27
N GLY A 236 -10.43 9.30 2.32
CA GLY A 236 -9.44 8.98 1.30
C GLY A 236 -9.13 10.19 0.39
N GLN A 237 -10.13 10.97 0.01
CA GLN A 237 -9.96 12.21 -0.76
C GLN A 237 -9.25 13.29 0.05
N TRP A 238 -9.63 13.45 1.32
CA TRP A 238 -8.97 14.39 2.23
C TRP A 238 -7.49 14.09 2.45
N LEU A 239 -7.12 12.82 2.56
CA LEU A 239 -5.72 12.39 2.70
C LEU A 239 -4.94 12.47 1.37
N SER A 240 -5.63 12.35 0.24
CA SER A 240 -5.00 12.46 -1.08
C SER A 240 -4.60 13.89 -1.42
N ALA A 241 -5.37 14.89 -0.98
CA ALA A 241 -5.09 16.29 -1.28
C ALA A 241 -3.72 16.77 -0.75
N PRO A 242 -3.35 16.58 0.53
CA PRO A 242 -2.02 16.92 1.03
C PRO A 242 -0.90 16.10 0.36
N MET A 243 -1.15 14.85 -0.04
CA MET A 243 -0.17 14.06 -0.80
C MET A 243 0.11 14.69 -2.18
N LEU A 244 -0.93 15.12 -2.89
CA LEU A 244 -0.78 15.84 -4.17
C LEU A 244 0.03 17.12 -3.99
N LEU A 245 -0.30 17.94 -3.01
CA LEU A 245 0.43 19.17 -2.71
C LEU A 245 1.90 18.90 -2.36
N ALA A 246 2.16 17.95 -1.45
CA ALA A 246 3.50 17.56 -1.07
C ALA A 246 4.31 17.04 -2.27
N GLY A 247 3.69 16.23 -3.12
CA GLY A 247 4.31 15.71 -4.34
C GLY A 247 4.67 16.83 -5.33
N ILE A 248 3.76 17.78 -5.57
CA ILE A 248 4.02 18.94 -6.44
C ILE A 248 5.16 19.80 -5.87
N CYS A 249 5.12 20.10 -4.57
CA CYS A 249 6.18 20.87 -3.91
C CYS A 249 7.54 20.16 -3.98
N LEU A 250 7.56 18.85 -3.71
CA LEU A 250 8.78 18.04 -3.80
C LEU A 250 9.31 17.98 -5.25
N PHE A 251 8.43 17.86 -6.24
CA PHE A 251 8.82 17.86 -7.65
C PHE A 251 9.46 19.19 -8.06
N ALA A 252 8.86 20.30 -7.62
CA ALA A 252 9.39 21.64 -7.89
C ALA A 252 10.75 21.87 -7.18
N TRP A 253 10.86 21.42 -5.91
CA TRP A 253 12.10 21.49 -5.15
C TRP A 253 13.21 20.67 -5.80
N SER A 254 12.91 19.43 -6.19
CA SER A 254 13.85 18.51 -6.85
C SER A 254 14.43 19.09 -8.15
N ARG A 255 13.63 19.82 -8.95
CA ARG A 255 14.10 20.48 -10.17
C ARG A 255 15.10 21.61 -9.94
N ARG A 256 15.11 22.18 -8.74
CA ARG A 256 15.99 23.31 -8.38
C ARG A 256 17.28 22.87 -7.69
N HIS A 257 17.30 21.68 -7.06
CA HIS A 257 18.38 21.25 -6.17
C HIS A 257 18.93 19.85 -6.51
N GLY A 258 18.42 19.24 -7.56
CA GLY A 258 18.78 17.90 -8.04
C GLY A 258 19.79 17.88 -9.16
#